data_6330b5741c389ca87cf506002f2dbccc
#
_entry.id   6330b5741c389ca87cf506002f2dbccc
#
_cell.length_a   1.000
_cell.length_b   1.000
_cell.length_c   1.000
_cell.angle_alpha   90.00
_cell.angle_beta   90.00
_cell.angle_gamma   90.00
#
_symmetry.space_group_name_H-M   'P 1'
#
loop_
_entity.id
_entity.type
_entity.pdbx_description
1 polymer ?
#
loop_
_entity_poly.entity_id
_entity_poly.type
_entity_poly.pdbx_seq_one_letter_code
_entity_poly.pdbx_strand_id
1 'polypeptide(L)'
;MKNTAFTQAQRDFLRGEYGRAIMGFGTALETGMDAARVHLPLGLAYFRNSDFMEAVAEFSRVLELRPSDDQVLFLRGMARFNAGDEAGALSDLTAALDANPNRVAAHVGRSLANRSLGHDRAAEHDLQQAVTRGGVEVELFLREYCLSPYLQHLGTTLFDTHKAAWGRTVQVGRGSTTTQ
;
A
#
# COMPACT_ATOMS: atom_id res chain seq x y z
N MET A 1 32.52 7.57 -2.96
CA MET A 1 31.75 8.36 -1.99
C MET A 1 30.25 8.38 -2.29
N LYS A 2 29.79 8.46 -3.54
CA LYS A 2 28.35 8.53 -3.92
C LYS A 2 27.48 7.35 -3.42
N ASN A 3 28.09 6.19 -3.20
CA ASN A 3 27.38 4.95 -2.80
C ASN A 3 27.23 4.78 -1.28
N THR A 4 28.04 5.52 -0.49
CA THR A 4 28.03 5.38 0.99
C THR A 4 26.80 5.99 1.63
N ALA A 5 26.38 7.19 1.21
CA ALA A 5 25.17 7.86 1.74
C ALA A 5 23.91 7.03 1.45
N PHE A 6 23.74 6.55 0.22
CA PHE A 6 22.62 5.70 -0.17
C PHE A 6 22.58 4.38 0.61
N THR A 7 23.73 3.70 0.72
CA THR A 7 23.81 2.43 1.44
C THR A 7 23.55 2.63 2.95
N GLN A 8 24.00 3.75 3.53
CA GLN A 8 23.68 4.07 4.91
C GLN A 8 22.20 4.37 5.08
N ALA A 9 21.59 5.15 4.20
CA ALA A 9 20.15 5.43 4.19
C ALA A 9 19.30 4.16 4.11
N GLN A 10 19.70 3.18 3.31
CA GLN A 10 19.04 1.87 3.27
C GLN A 10 19.12 1.14 4.62
N ARG A 11 20.26 1.18 5.30
CA ARG A 11 20.40 0.57 6.63
C ARG A 11 19.54 1.28 7.67
N ASP A 12 19.50 2.61 7.64
CA ASP A 12 18.68 3.42 8.54
C ASP A 12 17.19 3.15 8.31
N PHE A 13 16.76 3.03 7.06
CA PHE A 13 15.40 2.60 6.70
C PHE A 13 15.03 1.24 7.29
N LEU A 14 15.90 0.24 7.14
CA LEU A 14 15.68 -1.11 7.68
C LEU A 14 15.65 -1.16 9.22
N ARG A 15 16.26 -0.17 9.88
CA ARG A 15 16.22 -0.01 11.34
C ARG A 15 14.99 0.78 11.82
N GLY A 16 14.15 1.29 10.90
CA GLY A 16 13.03 2.16 11.24
C GLY A 16 13.44 3.61 11.50
N GLU A 17 14.68 4.00 11.25
CA GLU A 17 15.20 5.36 11.42
C GLU A 17 14.87 6.21 10.18
N TYR A 18 13.57 6.37 9.89
CA TYR A 18 13.08 6.93 8.62
C TYR A 18 13.55 8.36 8.38
N GLY A 19 13.59 9.21 9.40
CA GLY A 19 14.10 10.57 9.25
C GLY A 19 15.57 10.61 8.81
N ARG A 20 16.42 9.72 9.32
CA ARG A 20 17.81 9.58 8.87
C ARG A 20 17.91 9.03 7.46
N ALA A 21 17.06 8.05 7.13
CA ALA A 21 17.00 7.51 5.79
C ALA A 21 16.63 8.58 4.76
N ILE A 22 15.65 9.45 5.05
CA ILE A 22 15.26 10.58 4.20
C ILE A 22 16.45 11.50 3.95
N MET A 23 17.14 11.92 5.00
CA MET A 23 18.35 12.77 4.88
C MET A 23 19.44 12.11 4.03
N GLY A 24 19.69 10.82 4.25
CA GLY A 24 20.71 10.09 3.52
C GLY A 24 20.35 9.86 2.04
N PHE A 25 19.09 9.61 1.70
CA PHE A 25 18.63 9.53 0.31
C PHE A 25 18.67 10.91 -0.37
N GLY A 26 18.30 11.98 0.34
CA GLY A 26 18.45 13.36 -0.16
C GLY A 26 19.90 13.68 -0.51
N THR A 27 20.85 13.39 0.40
CA THR A 27 22.28 13.55 0.16
C THR A 27 22.76 12.74 -1.04
N ALA A 28 22.21 11.54 -1.25
CA ALA A 28 22.56 10.72 -2.42
C ALA A 28 22.12 11.40 -3.73
N LEU A 29 20.95 12.04 -3.77
CA LEU A 29 20.50 12.84 -4.93
C LEU A 29 21.42 14.04 -5.17
N GLU A 30 21.70 14.82 -4.13
CA GLU A 30 22.56 16.01 -4.20
C GLU A 30 23.97 15.67 -4.70
N THR A 31 24.50 14.52 -4.31
CA THR A 31 25.81 14.03 -4.76
C THR A 31 25.80 13.38 -6.14
N GLY A 32 24.67 13.47 -6.86
CA GLY A 32 24.52 13.05 -8.26
C GLY A 32 24.36 11.52 -8.42
N MET A 33 23.72 10.87 -7.45
CA MET A 33 23.24 9.51 -7.66
C MET A 33 22.07 9.52 -8.65
N ASP A 34 21.95 8.44 -9.42
CA ASP A 34 20.85 8.29 -10.36
C ASP A 34 19.49 8.40 -9.65
N ALA A 35 18.73 9.42 -10.02
CA ALA A 35 17.43 9.75 -9.44
C ALA A 35 16.43 8.59 -9.58
N ALA A 36 16.47 7.84 -10.68
CA ALA A 36 15.59 6.67 -10.89
C ALA A 36 15.77 5.58 -9.82
N ARG A 37 16.95 5.53 -9.19
CA ARG A 37 17.24 4.58 -8.11
C ARG A 37 16.88 5.10 -6.74
N VAL A 38 16.77 6.42 -6.55
CA VAL A 38 16.62 7.04 -5.23
C VAL A 38 15.17 7.41 -4.93
N HIS A 39 14.39 7.85 -5.91
CA HIS A 39 13.02 8.33 -5.67
C HIS A 39 12.12 7.28 -5.03
N LEU A 40 12.18 6.01 -5.46
CA LEU A 40 11.33 4.97 -4.86
C LEU A 40 11.66 4.71 -3.37
N PRO A 41 12.91 4.43 -2.98
CA PRO A 41 13.22 4.24 -1.56
C PRO A 41 13.05 5.51 -0.72
N LEU A 42 13.25 6.71 -1.29
CA LEU A 42 12.97 7.97 -0.61
C LEU A 42 11.47 8.15 -0.37
N GLY A 43 10.63 7.88 -1.36
CA GLY A 43 9.16 7.91 -1.21
C GLY A 43 8.68 6.91 -0.16
N LEU A 44 9.25 5.71 -0.10
CA LEU A 44 8.96 4.74 0.96
C LEU A 44 9.39 5.24 2.34
N ALA A 45 10.53 5.92 2.44
CA ALA A 45 10.99 6.49 3.72
C ALA A 45 10.05 7.61 4.20
N TYR A 46 9.61 8.50 3.31
CA TYR A 46 8.60 9.51 3.62
C TYR A 46 7.27 8.86 4.05
N PHE A 47 6.80 7.86 3.30
CA PHE A 47 5.57 7.15 3.66
C PHE A 47 5.63 6.55 5.06
N ARG A 48 6.74 5.88 5.40
CA ARG A 48 6.95 5.28 6.72
C ARG A 48 7.13 6.33 7.84
N ASN A 49 7.58 7.53 7.50
CA ASN A 49 7.69 8.66 8.41
C ASN A 49 6.36 9.42 8.56
N SER A 50 5.31 9.02 7.85
CA SER A 50 3.99 9.68 7.77
C SER A 50 4.01 11.03 7.04
N ASP A 51 5.05 11.33 6.27
CA ASP A 51 5.17 12.49 5.40
C ASP A 51 4.54 12.15 4.03
N PHE A 52 3.21 12.01 4.03
CA PHE A 52 2.48 11.40 2.91
C PHE A 52 2.50 12.26 1.64
N MET A 53 2.48 13.58 1.75
CA MET A 53 2.53 14.48 0.59
C MET A 53 3.87 14.41 -0.12
N GLU A 54 4.96 14.33 0.65
CA GLU A 54 6.32 14.15 0.14
C GLU A 54 6.45 12.76 -0.52
N ALA A 55 5.87 11.73 0.08
CA ALA A 55 5.82 10.40 -0.53
C ALA A 55 5.09 10.41 -1.88
N VAL A 56 3.95 11.11 -1.99
CA VAL A 56 3.21 11.29 -3.25
C VAL A 56 4.09 11.96 -4.31
N ALA A 57 4.85 13.00 -3.93
CA ALA A 57 5.75 13.68 -4.85
C ALA A 57 6.85 12.75 -5.38
N GLU A 58 7.48 11.97 -4.49
CA GLU A 58 8.55 11.05 -4.88
C GLU A 58 8.03 9.90 -5.75
N PHE A 59 6.88 9.30 -5.42
CA PHE A 59 6.27 8.26 -6.26
C PHE A 59 5.82 8.81 -7.62
N SER A 60 5.38 10.07 -7.68
CA SER A 60 5.04 10.72 -8.97
C SER A 60 6.25 10.84 -9.88
N ARG A 61 7.44 11.20 -9.36
CA ARG A 61 8.68 11.22 -10.13
C ARG A 61 9.06 9.83 -10.67
N VAL A 62 8.78 8.77 -9.91
CA VAL A 62 8.98 7.40 -10.42
C VAL A 62 8.01 7.10 -11.55
N LEU A 63 6.74 7.51 -11.45
CA LEU A 63 5.72 7.27 -12.47
C LEU A 63 5.93 8.10 -13.74
N GLU A 64 6.61 9.23 -13.69
CA GLU A 64 7.07 9.95 -14.89
C GLU A 64 7.98 9.08 -15.76
N LEU A 65 8.79 8.21 -15.13
CA LEU A 65 9.70 7.29 -15.83
C LEU A 65 9.04 5.95 -16.16
N ARG A 66 8.07 5.52 -15.35
CA ARG A 66 7.38 4.22 -15.45
C ARG A 66 5.88 4.38 -15.19
N PRO A 67 5.09 4.92 -16.15
CA PRO A 67 3.71 5.33 -15.91
C PRO A 67 2.75 4.20 -15.51
N SER A 68 3.04 2.95 -15.90
CA SER A 68 2.19 1.78 -15.64
C SER A 68 2.78 0.84 -14.59
N ASP A 69 3.73 1.31 -13.76
CA ASP A 69 4.27 0.50 -12.65
C ASP A 69 3.18 0.32 -11.58
N ASP A 70 2.54 -0.86 -11.57
CA ASP A 70 1.41 -1.17 -10.69
C ASP A 70 1.77 -1.09 -9.20
N GLN A 71 3.02 -1.39 -8.85
CA GLN A 71 3.50 -1.24 -7.48
C GLN A 71 3.59 0.22 -7.06
N VAL A 72 4.11 1.08 -7.93
CA VAL A 72 4.28 2.50 -7.60
C VAL A 72 2.94 3.23 -7.63
N LEU A 73 2.04 2.88 -8.55
CA LEU A 73 0.65 3.36 -8.57
C LEU A 73 -0.05 3.00 -7.25
N PHE A 74 0.08 1.76 -6.80
CA PHE A 74 -0.45 1.32 -5.51
C PHE A 74 0.14 2.12 -4.34
N LEU A 75 1.46 2.29 -4.28
CA LEU A 75 2.12 3.04 -3.20
C LEU A 75 1.69 4.51 -3.17
N ARG A 76 1.58 5.17 -4.34
CA ARG A 76 1.09 6.54 -4.42
C ARG A 76 -0.37 6.65 -4.01
N GLY A 77 -1.21 5.71 -4.44
CA GLY A 77 -2.60 5.62 -4.02
C GLY A 77 -2.74 5.50 -2.51
N MET A 78 -1.91 4.67 -1.85
CA MET A 78 -1.91 4.55 -0.40
C MET A 78 -1.38 5.81 0.31
N ALA A 79 -0.38 6.48 -0.26
CA ALA A 79 0.09 7.74 0.27
C ALA A 79 -0.98 8.83 0.19
N ARG A 80 -1.69 8.96 -0.94
CA ARG A 80 -2.83 9.85 -1.12
C ARG A 80 -3.96 9.55 -0.13
N PHE A 81 -4.29 8.28 0.03
CA PHE A 81 -5.33 7.86 0.98
C PHE A 81 -5.00 8.27 2.42
N ASN A 82 -3.77 8.03 2.88
CA ASN A 82 -3.32 8.45 4.21
C ASN A 82 -3.19 9.98 4.34
N ALA A 83 -3.02 10.71 3.23
CA ALA A 83 -3.03 12.17 3.19
C ALA A 83 -4.46 12.76 3.17
N GLY A 84 -5.50 11.95 3.04
CA GLY A 84 -6.91 12.38 2.94
C GLY A 84 -7.35 12.74 1.51
N ASP A 85 -6.59 12.36 0.48
CA ASP A 85 -6.99 12.47 -0.94
C ASP A 85 -7.60 11.14 -1.40
N GLU A 86 -8.82 10.85 -0.96
CA GLU A 86 -9.51 9.60 -1.27
C GLU A 86 -9.82 9.44 -2.77
N ALA A 87 -10.14 10.54 -3.44
CA ALA A 87 -10.45 10.54 -4.88
C ALA A 87 -9.19 10.24 -5.71
N GLY A 88 -8.08 10.89 -5.39
CA GLY A 88 -6.78 10.61 -6.00
C GLY A 88 -6.30 9.19 -5.72
N ALA A 89 -6.52 8.70 -4.50
CA ALA A 89 -6.22 7.32 -4.11
C ALA A 89 -7.03 6.33 -4.93
N LEU A 90 -8.34 6.55 -5.08
CA LEU A 90 -9.23 5.69 -5.89
C LEU A 90 -8.75 5.61 -7.36
N SER A 91 -8.33 6.75 -7.92
CA SER A 91 -7.79 6.82 -9.28
C SER A 91 -6.51 5.98 -9.43
N ASP A 92 -5.53 6.17 -8.54
CA ASP A 92 -4.26 5.45 -8.60
C ASP A 92 -4.42 3.94 -8.35
N LEU A 93 -5.27 3.56 -7.39
CA LEU A 93 -5.53 2.14 -7.09
C LEU A 93 -6.30 1.45 -8.21
N THR A 94 -7.16 2.17 -8.94
CA THR A 94 -7.81 1.65 -10.14
C THR A 94 -6.79 1.43 -11.25
N ALA A 95 -5.91 2.40 -11.51
CA ALA A 95 -4.83 2.25 -12.49
C ALA A 95 -3.86 1.10 -12.13
N ALA A 96 -3.58 0.91 -10.83
CA ALA A 96 -2.77 -0.23 -10.37
C ALA A 96 -3.44 -1.57 -10.67
N LEU A 97 -4.76 -1.68 -10.51
CA LEU A 97 -5.53 -2.89 -10.82
C LEU A 97 -5.73 -3.10 -12.32
N ASP A 98 -5.81 -2.04 -13.11
CA ASP A 98 -5.82 -2.13 -14.58
C ASP A 98 -4.49 -2.72 -15.10
N ALA A 99 -3.36 -2.33 -14.48
CA ALA A 99 -2.04 -2.86 -14.80
C ALA A 99 -1.82 -4.28 -14.23
N ASN A 100 -2.34 -4.55 -13.02
CA ASN A 100 -2.22 -5.85 -12.37
C ASN A 100 -3.50 -6.22 -11.59
N PRO A 101 -4.48 -6.90 -12.23
CA PRO A 101 -5.74 -7.28 -11.61
C PRO A 101 -5.62 -8.24 -10.40
N ASN A 102 -4.47 -8.85 -10.22
CA ASN A 102 -4.24 -9.82 -9.14
C ASN A 102 -3.56 -9.22 -7.90
N ARG A 103 -3.33 -7.91 -7.86
CA ARG A 103 -2.72 -7.25 -6.69
C ARG A 103 -3.73 -7.15 -5.55
N VAL A 104 -3.67 -8.11 -4.61
CA VAL A 104 -4.57 -8.17 -3.43
C VAL A 104 -4.54 -6.86 -2.64
N ALA A 105 -3.36 -6.33 -2.38
CA ALA A 105 -3.19 -5.06 -1.66
C ALA A 105 -3.93 -3.88 -2.32
N ALA A 106 -3.97 -3.81 -3.65
CA ALA A 106 -4.67 -2.75 -4.36
C ALA A 106 -6.20 -2.89 -4.28
N HIS A 107 -6.74 -4.11 -4.28
CA HIS A 107 -8.15 -4.35 -4.01
C HIS A 107 -8.54 -3.88 -2.60
N VAL A 108 -7.72 -4.21 -1.58
CA VAL A 108 -7.97 -3.74 -0.21
C VAL A 108 -7.90 -2.22 -0.12
N GLY A 109 -6.86 -1.61 -0.67
CA GLY A 109 -6.70 -0.15 -0.69
C GLY A 109 -7.87 0.54 -1.39
N ARG A 110 -8.32 0.02 -2.55
CA ARG A 110 -9.45 0.57 -3.29
C ARG A 110 -10.77 0.39 -2.53
N SER A 111 -10.95 -0.73 -1.84
CA SER A 111 -12.09 -0.94 -0.95
C SER A 111 -12.16 0.13 0.16
N LEU A 112 -11.01 0.45 0.79
CA LEU A 112 -10.95 1.50 1.80
C LEU A 112 -11.28 2.89 1.22
N ALA A 113 -10.72 3.25 0.06
CA ALA A 113 -11.00 4.51 -0.61
C ALA A 113 -12.49 4.61 -1.02
N ASN A 114 -13.05 3.55 -1.60
CA ASN A 114 -14.47 3.49 -1.94
C ASN A 114 -15.37 3.66 -0.70
N ARG A 115 -15.03 3.01 0.42
CA ARG A 115 -15.78 3.13 1.66
C ARG A 115 -15.74 4.55 2.22
N SER A 116 -14.58 5.19 2.22
CA SER A 116 -14.42 6.58 2.67
C SER A 116 -15.27 7.55 1.83
N LEU A 117 -15.43 7.27 0.53
CA LEU A 117 -16.27 8.03 -0.40
C LEU A 117 -17.76 7.65 -0.35
N GLY A 118 -18.17 6.69 0.50
CA GLY A 118 -19.56 6.22 0.59
C GLY A 118 -19.99 5.27 -0.53
N HIS A 119 -19.07 4.74 -1.30
CA HIS A 119 -19.32 3.78 -2.38
C HIS A 119 -19.36 2.34 -1.84
N ASP A 120 -20.28 2.04 -0.93
CA ASP A 120 -20.31 0.80 -0.16
C ASP A 120 -20.33 -0.47 -1.00
N ARG A 121 -21.11 -0.51 -2.09
CA ARG A 121 -21.18 -1.70 -2.96
C ARG A 121 -19.85 -1.98 -3.69
N ALA A 122 -19.17 -0.93 -4.13
CA ALA A 122 -17.85 -1.07 -4.76
C ALA A 122 -16.80 -1.51 -3.76
N ALA A 123 -16.84 -0.95 -2.54
CA ALA A 123 -15.96 -1.34 -1.45
C ALA A 123 -16.11 -2.82 -1.09
N GLU A 124 -17.34 -3.31 -0.97
CA GLU A 124 -17.63 -4.72 -0.67
C GLU A 124 -17.14 -5.65 -1.78
N HIS A 125 -17.38 -5.30 -3.04
CA HIS A 125 -16.90 -6.06 -4.20
C HIS A 125 -15.35 -6.18 -4.18
N ASP A 126 -14.64 -5.08 -3.98
CA ASP A 126 -13.17 -5.11 -3.92
C ASP A 126 -12.64 -5.94 -2.76
N LEU A 127 -13.27 -5.83 -1.59
CA LEU A 127 -12.88 -6.63 -0.43
C LEU A 127 -13.10 -8.13 -0.70
N GLN A 128 -14.19 -8.50 -1.34
CA GLN A 128 -14.46 -9.88 -1.73
C GLN A 128 -13.41 -10.40 -2.74
N GLN A 129 -13.00 -9.56 -3.69
CA GLN A 129 -11.90 -9.90 -4.61
C GLN A 129 -10.58 -10.13 -3.87
N ALA A 130 -10.24 -9.28 -2.90
CA ALA A 130 -9.05 -9.43 -2.08
C ALA A 130 -9.05 -10.75 -1.28
N VAL A 131 -10.17 -11.05 -0.65
CA VAL A 131 -10.36 -12.25 0.18
C VAL A 131 -10.24 -13.54 -0.61
N THR A 132 -10.87 -13.60 -1.78
CA THR A 132 -10.83 -14.79 -2.63
C THR A 132 -9.43 -15.08 -3.17
N ARG A 133 -8.55 -14.06 -3.24
CA ARG A 133 -7.18 -14.19 -3.75
C ARG A 133 -6.14 -14.42 -2.65
N GLY A 134 -6.31 -13.84 -1.45
CA GLY A 134 -5.29 -13.97 -0.40
C GLY A 134 -5.72 -13.36 0.95
N GLY A 135 -6.54 -14.09 1.73
CA GLY A 135 -7.07 -13.58 3.00
C GLY A 135 -6.01 -13.17 4.04
N VAL A 136 -4.86 -13.86 4.12
CA VAL A 136 -3.77 -13.53 5.05
C VAL A 136 -3.08 -12.21 4.68
N GLU A 137 -2.99 -11.90 3.39
CA GLU A 137 -2.38 -10.67 2.89
C GLU A 137 -3.19 -9.43 3.27
N VAL A 138 -4.50 -9.56 3.47
CA VAL A 138 -5.38 -8.46 3.92
C VAL A 138 -4.98 -7.97 5.31
N GLU A 139 -4.73 -8.87 6.25
CA GLU A 139 -4.34 -8.53 7.61
C GLU A 139 -2.97 -7.84 7.66
N LEU A 140 -2.01 -8.35 6.89
CA LEU A 140 -0.70 -7.73 6.73
C LEU A 140 -0.80 -6.33 6.12
N PHE A 141 -1.67 -6.16 5.11
CA PHE A 141 -1.93 -4.88 4.47
C PHE A 141 -2.40 -3.80 5.47
N LEU A 142 -3.41 -4.11 6.30
CA LEU A 142 -3.96 -3.15 7.26
C LEU A 142 -2.89 -2.65 8.24
N ARG A 143 -1.99 -3.52 8.66
CA ARG A 143 -0.88 -3.18 9.55
C ARG A 143 0.19 -2.32 8.86
N GLU A 144 0.44 -2.55 7.59
CA GLU A 144 1.56 -1.95 6.88
C GLU A 144 1.23 -0.61 6.22
N TYR A 145 0.02 -0.47 5.70
CA TYR A 145 -0.35 0.68 4.86
C TYR A 145 -1.40 1.60 5.47
N CYS A 146 -2.15 1.17 6.46
CA CYS A 146 -3.10 2.03 7.16
C CYS A 146 -2.46 2.61 8.42
N LEU A 147 -1.66 3.67 8.28
CA LEU A 147 -0.85 4.23 9.38
C LEU A 147 -1.63 5.22 10.26
N SER A 148 -2.71 5.82 9.74
CA SER A 148 -3.59 6.67 10.54
C SER A 148 -4.47 5.82 11.48
N PRO A 149 -4.64 6.20 12.77
CA PRO A 149 -5.53 5.50 13.70
C PRO A 149 -6.98 5.38 13.18
N TYR A 150 -7.47 6.42 12.49
CA TYR A 150 -8.80 6.41 11.87
C TYR A 150 -8.89 5.35 10.77
N LEU A 151 -7.89 5.27 9.89
CA LEU A 151 -7.85 4.30 8.80
C LEU A 151 -7.63 2.87 9.29
N GLN A 152 -6.87 2.68 10.36
CA GLN A 152 -6.74 1.39 11.03
C GLN A 152 -8.09 0.93 11.58
N HIS A 153 -8.83 1.82 12.23
CA HIS A 153 -10.18 1.51 12.74
C HIS A 153 -11.15 1.19 11.58
N LEU A 154 -11.14 1.97 10.51
CA LEU A 154 -11.95 1.71 9.32
C LEU A 154 -11.63 0.35 8.70
N GLY A 155 -10.33 0.05 8.54
CA GLY A 155 -9.87 -1.22 8.00
C GLY A 155 -10.27 -2.42 8.87
N THR A 156 -10.09 -2.33 10.19
CA THR A 156 -10.51 -3.39 11.12
C THR A 156 -12.03 -3.58 11.14
N THR A 157 -12.81 -2.52 11.09
CA THR A 157 -14.28 -2.59 11.02
C THR A 157 -14.75 -3.29 9.75
N LEU A 158 -14.15 -2.99 8.59
CA LEU A 158 -14.42 -3.68 7.33
C LEU A 158 -14.08 -5.18 7.43
N PHE A 159 -12.92 -5.48 8.00
CA PHE A 159 -12.45 -6.86 8.18
C PHE A 159 -13.36 -7.65 9.12
N ASP A 160 -13.73 -7.09 10.28
CA ASP A 160 -14.57 -7.76 11.28
C ASP A 160 -16.00 -7.99 10.78
N THR A 161 -16.55 -7.07 9.97
CA THR A 161 -17.88 -7.23 9.36
C THR A 161 -17.92 -8.45 8.43
N HIS A 162 -16.80 -8.78 7.79
CA HIS A 162 -16.68 -9.90 6.86
C HIS A 162 -16.16 -11.18 7.51
N LYS A 163 -15.53 -11.11 8.69
CA LYS A 163 -14.98 -12.27 9.42
C LYS A 163 -16.06 -13.33 9.73
N ALA A 164 -17.28 -12.90 10.03
CA ALA A 164 -18.44 -13.78 10.23
C ALA A 164 -18.86 -14.50 8.94
N ALA A 165 -18.66 -13.88 7.76
CA ALA A 165 -18.91 -14.51 6.46
C ALA A 165 -17.78 -15.51 6.09
N TRP A 166 -16.55 -15.23 6.50
CA TRP A 166 -15.38 -16.11 6.26
C TRP A 166 -15.42 -17.40 7.06
N GLY A 167 -15.84 -17.34 8.33
CA GLY A 167 -15.98 -18.52 9.18
C GLY A 167 -16.91 -19.57 8.58
N ARG A 168 -17.88 -19.14 7.77
CA ARG A 168 -18.80 -20.05 7.05
C ARG A 168 -18.18 -20.66 5.80
N THR A 169 -17.33 -19.94 5.09
CA THR A 169 -16.69 -20.44 3.85
C THR A 169 -15.58 -21.43 4.14
N VAL A 170 -14.83 -21.26 5.23
CA VAL A 170 -13.75 -22.18 5.64
C VAL A 170 -14.29 -23.51 6.20
N GLN A 171 -15.49 -23.52 6.78
CA GLN A 171 -16.10 -24.77 7.28
C GLN A 171 -16.65 -25.67 6.18
N VAL A 172 -17.03 -25.15 5.00
CA VAL A 172 -17.52 -25.96 3.88
C VAL A 172 -16.39 -26.77 3.21
N GLY A 173 -15.13 -26.38 3.38
CA GLY A 173 -13.96 -27.08 2.81
C GLY A 173 -13.40 -28.23 3.65
N ARG A 174 -13.92 -28.47 4.89
CA ARG A 174 -13.43 -29.54 5.80
C ARG A 174 -14.36 -30.72 5.99
N GLY A 175 -15.41 -30.82 5.21
CA GLY A 175 -16.39 -31.88 5.33
C GLY A 175 -16.48 -32.78 4.11
N SER A 176 -15.50 -33.62 3.86
CA SER A 176 -15.70 -34.96 3.24
C SER A 176 -14.37 -35.71 3.09
N THR A 177 -13.87 -36.27 4.19
CA THR A 177 -13.13 -37.53 4.14
C THR A 177 -13.86 -38.47 5.06
N THR A 178 -14.89 -39.10 4.53
CA THR A 178 -15.46 -40.26 5.18
C THR A 178 -14.78 -41.50 4.59
N THR A 179 -14.08 -42.17 5.48
CA THR A 179 -13.52 -43.49 5.37
C THR A 179 -14.61 -44.53 4.98
N GLN A 180 -14.32 -45.35 4.02
CA GLN A 180 -14.64 -46.79 4.01
C GLN A 180 -13.46 -47.56 3.48
#